data_2ab1ada6d34db87fe58e364cbe195b9a
#
_entry.id   2ab1ada6d34db87fe58e364cbe195b9a
#
_cell.length_a   1.000
_cell.length_b   1.000
_cell.length_c   1.000
_cell.angle_alpha   90.00
_cell.angle_beta   90.00
_cell.angle_gamma   90.00
#
_symmetry.space_group_name_H-M   'P 1'
#
loop_
_entity.id
_entity.type
_entity.pdbx_description
1 polymer ?
#
loop_
_entity_poly.entity_id
_entity_poly.type
_entity_poly.pdbx_seq_one_letter_code
_entity_poly.pdbx_strand_id
1 'polypeptide(L)'
;MEVTRIRALRGPNLWTRHTAIEAMVRCDPGLENDLSADQQAFEKRLRHMFPGLGRLQPGERDAQLSMAHALEATVLHLQVQAGCPVTFSRTTPTPEKGLFQVVVEYSVEHVGKLAMHLAEKLCVAAFESGAFDVDAALKSLRELDEDMRLGPSTGAIVDAALARGIPFRRLSDASLVQFGWGSKQRRIQAAETDASSAIAESIAQDKELSKKMLQAAGVPVPVGRPVHSAEDAWTAAQEIGLPVVVKPRDGNQGKGVVVNIRT
;
A
#
# COMPACT_ATOMS: atom_id res chain seq x y z
N MET A 1 7.93 6.18 -26.68
CA MET A 1 8.15 6.54 -25.26
C MET A 1 8.69 5.33 -24.53
N GLU A 2 9.68 5.51 -23.65
CA GLU A 2 10.32 4.44 -22.90
C GLU A 2 10.66 4.92 -21.48
N VAL A 3 10.32 4.12 -20.48
CA VAL A 3 10.74 4.35 -19.09
C VAL A 3 12.10 3.69 -18.88
N THR A 4 13.17 4.49 -18.84
CA THR A 4 14.56 3.97 -18.83
C THR A 4 15.10 3.67 -17.44
N ARG A 5 14.54 4.31 -16.40
CA ARG A 5 14.97 4.15 -15.01
C ARG A 5 13.81 4.43 -14.07
N ILE A 6 13.64 3.58 -13.07
CA ILE A 6 12.67 3.76 -11.97
C ILE A 6 13.40 3.66 -10.65
N ARG A 7 13.14 4.59 -9.73
CA ARG A 7 13.57 4.49 -8.33
C ARG A 7 12.46 4.90 -7.37
N ALA A 8 12.43 4.29 -6.19
CA ALA A 8 11.52 4.65 -5.12
C ALA A 8 12.19 5.64 -4.16
N LEU A 9 11.54 6.77 -3.92
CA LEU A 9 11.90 7.77 -2.92
C LEU A 9 11.09 7.48 -1.65
N ARG A 10 11.75 6.89 -0.67
CA ARG A 10 11.11 6.31 0.53
C ARG A 10 11.05 7.31 1.68
N GLY A 11 10.30 8.38 1.52
CA GLY A 11 10.11 9.44 2.51
C GLY A 11 10.20 10.84 1.90
N PRO A 12 10.31 11.91 2.72
CA PRO A 12 10.47 13.27 2.24
C PRO A 12 11.65 13.39 1.28
N ASN A 13 11.45 14.05 0.19
CA ASN A 13 12.40 14.17 -0.92
C ASN A 13 12.36 15.58 -1.52
N LEU A 14 13.10 15.84 -2.60
CA LEU A 14 13.16 17.14 -3.26
C LEU A 14 11.82 17.59 -3.89
N TRP A 15 10.91 16.66 -4.12
CA TRP A 15 9.66 16.90 -4.85
C TRP A 15 8.46 17.06 -3.94
N THR A 16 8.39 16.19 -2.93
CA THR A 16 7.23 16.09 -2.04
C THR A 16 7.64 15.61 -0.64
N ARG A 17 6.77 15.84 0.33
CA ARG A 17 6.90 15.30 1.70
C ARG A 17 6.52 13.82 1.78
N HIS A 18 5.90 13.30 0.74
CA HIS A 18 5.41 11.93 0.65
C HIS A 18 6.42 11.02 -0.07
N THR A 19 6.17 9.73 -0.01
CA THR A 19 6.89 8.73 -0.81
C THR A 19 6.54 8.90 -2.29
N ALA A 20 7.51 8.73 -3.20
CA ALA A 20 7.26 8.87 -4.63
C ALA A 20 8.07 7.87 -5.47
N ILE A 21 7.52 7.45 -6.60
CA ILE A 21 8.27 6.84 -7.69
C ILE A 21 8.80 7.97 -8.56
N GLU A 22 10.09 7.94 -8.81
CA GLU A 22 10.76 8.80 -9.78
C GLU A 22 11.20 7.96 -10.97
N ALA A 23 10.81 8.36 -12.16
CA ALA A 23 11.14 7.71 -13.41
C ALA A 23 11.83 8.67 -14.38
N MET A 24 12.82 8.16 -15.12
CA MET A 24 13.38 8.84 -16.29
C MET A 24 12.68 8.29 -17.51
N VAL A 25 12.06 9.18 -18.28
CA VAL A 25 11.21 8.86 -19.41
C VAL A 25 11.77 9.48 -20.67
N ARG A 26 12.13 8.66 -21.63
CA ARG A 26 12.59 9.08 -22.95
C ARG A 26 11.40 9.15 -23.91
N CYS A 27 11.15 10.32 -24.45
CA CYS A 27 10.21 10.54 -25.55
C CYS A 27 11.01 10.81 -26.82
N ASP A 28 10.55 10.29 -27.96
CA ASP A 28 11.23 10.51 -29.23
C ASP A 28 11.16 11.99 -29.63
N PRO A 29 12.31 12.67 -29.83
CA PRO A 29 12.33 14.08 -30.22
C PRO A 29 11.68 14.38 -31.58
N GLY A 30 11.59 13.37 -32.44
CA GLY A 30 10.95 13.50 -33.78
C GLY A 30 9.44 13.68 -33.72
N LEU A 31 8.80 13.29 -32.62
CA LEU A 31 7.36 13.38 -32.40
C LEU A 31 6.92 14.73 -31.78
N GLU A 32 7.86 15.53 -31.29
CA GLU A 32 7.53 16.85 -30.70
C GLU A 32 7.11 17.94 -31.70
N ASN A 33 7.43 17.78 -32.97
CA ASN A 33 7.26 18.83 -33.98
C ASN A 33 5.98 18.75 -34.85
N ASP A 34 5.23 17.61 -34.82
CA ASP A 34 4.04 17.41 -35.64
C ASP A 34 2.77 17.00 -34.82
N LEU A 35 2.78 17.32 -33.57
CA LEU A 35 1.89 16.73 -32.55
C LEU A 35 0.48 17.32 -32.44
N SER A 36 0.10 18.38 -33.18
CA SER A 36 -1.21 19.00 -32.90
C SER A 36 -2.41 18.10 -33.26
N ALA A 37 -2.37 17.41 -34.37
CA ALA A 37 -3.45 16.49 -34.79
C ALA A 37 -3.24 15.09 -34.17
N ASP A 38 -2.01 14.58 -34.17
CA ASP A 38 -1.67 13.27 -33.58
C ASP A 38 -1.77 13.26 -32.06
N GLN A 39 -1.44 14.35 -31.40
CA GLN A 39 -1.61 14.53 -29.98
C GLN A 39 -3.07 14.51 -29.54
N GLN A 40 -3.96 15.20 -30.29
CA GLN A 40 -5.39 15.16 -30.00
C GLN A 40 -5.98 13.76 -30.24
N ALA A 41 -5.52 13.07 -31.28
CA ALA A 41 -5.93 11.71 -31.58
C ALA A 41 -5.43 10.74 -30.48
N PHE A 42 -4.19 10.88 -30.02
CA PHE A 42 -3.61 10.12 -28.91
C PHE A 42 -4.40 10.36 -27.63
N GLU A 43 -4.62 11.62 -27.22
CA GLU A 43 -5.38 11.95 -26.01
C GLU A 43 -6.80 11.38 -26.07
N LYS A 44 -7.47 11.49 -27.23
CA LYS A 44 -8.80 10.93 -27.43
C LYS A 44 -8.81 9.41 -27.27
N ARG A 45 -7.82 8.70 -27.84
CA ARG A 45 -7.69 7.23 -27.67
C ARG A 45 -7.39 6.85 -26.22
N LEU A 46 -6.45 7.53 -25.59
CA LEU A 46 -6.08 7.26 -24.18
C LEU A 46 -7.30 7.44 -23.25
N ARG A 47 -8.06 8.52 -23.42
CA ARG A 47 -9.30 8.78 -22.67
C ARG A 47 -10.43 7.80 -23.00
N HIS A 48 -10.47 7.29 -24.23
CA HIS A 48 -11.44 6.24 -24.59
C HIS A 48 -11.11 4.92 -23.91
N MET A 49 -9.83 4.55 -23.83
CA MET A 49 -9.37 3.36 -23.11
C MET A 49 -9.49 3.51 -21.60
N PHE A 50 -9.27 4.72 -21.07
CA PHE A 50 -9.30 5.03 -19.65
C PHE A 50 -10.17 6.27 -19.37
N PRO A 51 -11.52 6.10 -19.34
CA PRO A 51 -12.47 7.23 -19.23
C PRO A 51 -12.30 8.05 -17.94
N GLY A 52 -11.77 7.46 -16.88
CA GLY A 52 -11.47 8.15 -15.62
C GLY A 52 -10.35 9.20 -15.74
N LEU A 53 -9.54 9.13 -16.78
CA LEU A 53 -8.47 10.10 -17.00
C LEU A 53 -9.06 11.41 -17.49
N GLY A 54 -8.88 12.49 -16.72
CA GLY A 54 -9.32 13.84 -17.08
C GLY A 54 -8.59 14.38 -18.32
N ARG A 55 -8.85 15.64 -18.66
CA ARG A 55 -8.09 16.33 -19.71
C ARG A 55 -6.65 16.47 -19.28
N LEU A 56 -5.73 16.07 -20.15
CA LEU A 56 -4.30 16.23 -19.90
C LEU A 56 -3.94 17.72 -19.95
N GLN A 57 -3.13 18.18 -19.01
CA GLN A 57 -2.65 19.56 -18.96
C GLN A 57 -1.12 19.56 -18.87
N PRO A 58 -0.43 20.44 -19.60
CA PRO A 58 0.99 20.65 -19.38
C PRO A 58 1.22 21.22 -17.98
N GLY A 59 2.38 20.94 -17.38
CA GLY A 59 2.79 21.55 -16.12
C GLY A 59 2.85 23.08 -16.24
N GLU A 60 2.74 23.81 -15.12
CA GLU A 60 2.74 25.29 -15.07
C GLU A 60 3.95 25.95 -15.75
N ARG A 61 5.03 25.21 -15.97
CA ARG A 61 6.29 25.69 -16.59
C ARG A 61 6.54 25.16 -18.00
N ASP A 62 5.67 24.28 -18.49
CA ASP A 62 5.86 23.61 -19.77
C ASP A 62 4.93 24.21 -20.82
N ALA A 63 5.50 24.72 -21.91
CA ALA A 63 4.74 25.31 -23.00
C ALA A 63 3.94 24.29 -23.84
N GLN A 64 4.28 23.00 -23.73
CA GLN A 64 3.68 21.94 -24.54
C GLN A 64 3.47 20.65 -23.72
N LEU A 65 2.38 19.96 -23.99
CA LEU A 65 2.08 18.63 -23.45
C LEU A 65 3.00 17.59 -24.12
N SER A 66 3.65 16.75 -23.35
CA SER A 66 4.44 15.62 -23.84
C SER A 66 3.83 14.29 -23.47
N MET A 67 4.29 13.20 -24.10
CA MET A 67 3.93 11.83 -23.70
C MET A 67 4.29 11.54 -22.22
N ALA A 68 5.31 12.21 -21.68
CA ALA A 68 5.69 12.07 -20.26
C ALA A 68 4.62 12.64 -19.32
N HIS A 69 3.93 13.73 -19.68
CA HIS A 69 2.80 14.26 -18.91
C HIS A 69 1.58 13.32 -18.96
N ALA A 70 1.35 12.68 -20.12
CA ALA A 70 0.30 11.66 -20.23
C ALA A 70 0.60 10.45 -19.34
N LEU A 71 1.87 10.01 -19.31
CA LEU A 71 2.32 8.95 -18.41
C LEU A 71 2.11 9.33 -16.94
N GLU A 72 2.55 10.51 -16.54
CA GLU A 72 2.37 11.05 -15.18
C GLU A 72 0.92 10.97 -14.73
N ALA A 73 0.01 11.57 -15.51
CA ALA A 73 -1.41 11.59 -15.21
C ALA A 73 -2.01 10.18 -15.17
N THR A 74 -1.58 9.28 -16.05
CA THR A 74 -2.04 7.90 -16.12
C THR A 74 -1.58 7.11 -14.90
N VAL A 75 -0.32 7.25 -14.46
CA VAL A 75 0.21 6.58 -13.26
C VAL A 75 -0.54 7.00 -12.01
N LEU A 76 -0.76 8.31 -11.83
CA LEU A 76 -1.50 8.82 -10.68
C LEU A 76 -2.94 8.29 -10.69
N HIS A 77 -3.61 8.36 -11.85
CA HIS A 77 -5.01 7.98 -11.98
C HIS A 77 -5.24 6.47 -11.81
N LEU A 78 -4.34 5.62 -12.30
CA LEU A 78 -4.39 4.17 -12.07
C LEU A 78 -4.32 3.84 -10.58
N GLN A 79 -3.44 4.49 -9.83
CA GLN A 79 -3.35 4.31 -8.39
C GLN A 79 -4.62 4.80 -7.67
N VAL A 80 -5.14 5.98 -8.03
CA VAL A 80 -6.40 6.52 -7.45
C VAL A 80 -7.57 5.58 -7.73
N GLN A 81 -7.72 5.07 -8.95
CA GLN A 81 -8.78 4.13 -9.33
C GLN A 81 -8.61 2.75 -8.67
N ALA A 82 -7.39 2.38 -8.34
CA ALA A 82 -7.13 1.18 -7.53
C ALA A 82 -7.47 1.37 -6.04
N GLY A 83 -7.73 2.62 -5.59
CA GLY A 83 -8.08 2.94 -4.21
C GLY A 83 -6.91 3.47 -3.37
N CYS A 84 -5.76 3.77 -3.99
CA CYS A 84 -4.61 4.33 -3.28
C CYS A 84 -4.83 5.82 -2.95
N PRO A 85 -4.55 6.28 -1.72
CA PRO A 85 -4.72 7.67 -1.30
C PRO A 85 -3.53 8.55 -1.73
N VAL A 86 -3.34 8.71 -3.04
CA VAL A 86 -2.25 9.49 -3.65
C VAL A 86 -2.80 10.71 -4.38
N THR A 87 -2.08 11.82 -4.31
CA THR A 87 -2.53 13.11 -4.85
C THR A 87 -1.46 13.86 -5.63
N PHE A 88 -0.18 13.55 -5.44
CA PHE A 88 0.93 14.30 -6.02
C PHE A 88 1.52 13.59 -7.24
N SER A 89 1.68 14.37 -8.31
CA SER A 89 2.51 14.00 -9.45
C SER A 89 3.16 15.22 -10.07
N ARG A 90 4.26 15.03 -10.79
CA ARG A 90 4.97 16.09 -11.47
C ARG A 90 5.87 15.54 -12.58
N THR A 91 5.82 16.17 -13.75
CA THR A 91 6.79 15.99 -14.84
C THR A 91 7.68 17.22 -14.95
N THR A 92 8.95 17.00 -15.20
CA THR A 92 9.93 18.07 -15.41
C THR A 92 10.86 17.71 -16.57
N PRO A 93 11.10 18.60 -17.54
CA PRO A 93 12.06 18.35 -18.59
C PRO A 93 13.48 18.33 -17.99
N THR A 94 14.37 17.58 -18.61
CA THR A 94 15.81 17.58 -18.26
C THR A 94 16.58 18.45 -19.27
N PRO A 95 17.86 18.77 -19.01
CA PRO A 95 18.71 19.44 -20.00
C PRO A 95 18.90 18.63 -21.31
N GLU A 96 18.73 17.30 -21.25
CA GLU A 96 18.75 16.44 -22.43
C GLU A 96 17.39 16.47 -23.11
N LYS A 97 17.37 16.89 -24.39
CA LYS A 97 16.14 16.99 -25.18
C LYS A 97 15.44 15.63 -25.31
N GLY A 98 14.13 15.59 -25.12
CA GLY A 98 13.33 14.35 -25.17
C GLY A 98 13.45 13.46 -23.92
N LEU A 99 14.19 13.88 -22.89
CA LEU A 99 14.29 13.17 -21.62
C LEU A 99 13.59 13.94 -20.53
N PHE A 100 12.63 13.29 -19.86
CA PHE A 100 11.81 13.87 -18.80
C PHE A 100 12.00 13.09 -17.48
N GLN A 101 11.83 13.82 -16.40
CA GLN A 101 11.77 13.25 -15.05
C GLN A 101 10.31 13.29 -14.59
N VAL A 102 9.74 12.12 -14.39
CA VAL A 102 8.36 11.92 -13.92
C VAL A 102 8.39 11.46 -12.48
N VAL A 103 7.67 12.16 -11.61
CA VAL A 103 7.58 11.85 -10.19
C VAL A 103 6.11 11.69 -9.82
N VAL A 104 5.74 10.53 -9.26
CA VAL A 104 4.37 10.25 -8.84
C VAL A 104 4.37 9.66 -7.43
N GLU A 105 3.53 10.19 -6.57
CA GLU A 105 3.31 9.67 -5.21
C GLU A 105 2.87 8.21 -5.22
N TYR A 106 3.25 7.46 -4.20
CA TYR A 106 2.73 6.12 -3.95
C TYR A 106 2.40 5.91 -2.47
N SER A 107 1.39 5.09 -2.20
CA SER A 107 1.08 4.57 -0.86
C SER A 107 1.86 3.29 -0.57
N VAL A 108 1.96 2.41 -1.55
CA VAL A 108 2.72 1.14 -1.50
C VAL A 108 3.71 1.11 -2.66
N GLU A 109 5.00 0.92 -2.37
CA GLU A 109 6.09 0.99 -3.37
C GLU A 109 5.87 0.06 -4.57
N HIS A 110 5.47 -1.19 -4.32
CA HIS A 110 5.25 -2.18 -5.37
C HIS A 110 4.07 -1.79 -6.27
N VAL A 111 3.01 -1.21 -5.68
CA VAL A 111 1.85 -0.71 -6.45
C VAL A 111 2.24 0.47 -7.32
N GLY A 112 3.00 1.43 -6.78
CA GLY A 112 3.50 2.57 -7.56
C GLY A 112 4.39 2.16 -8.73
N LYS A 113 5.30 1.19 -8.52
CA LYS A 113 6.13 0.63 -9.60
C LYS A 113 5.30 -0.09 -10.67
N LEU A 114 4.35 -0.94 -10.25
CA LEU A 114 3.45 -1.63 -11.19
C LEU A 114 2.60 -0.62 -11.97
N ALA A 115 2.06 0.40 -11.30
CA ALA A 115 1.28 1.46 -11.96
C ALA A 115 2.10 2.21 -13.03
N MET A 116 3.41 2.46 -12.77
CA MET A 116 4.30 3.06 -13.76
C MET A 116 4.44 2.20 -15.02
N HIS A 117 4.69 0.90 -14.86
CA HIS A 117 4.80 -0.03 -16.00
C HIS A 117 3.47 -0.23 -16.75
N LEU A 118 2.34 -0.29 -16.03
CA LEU A 118 1.03 -0.41 -16.67
C LEU A 118 0.65 0.85 -17.43
N ALA A 119 0.95 2.03 -16.87
CA ALA A 119 0.73 3.30 -17.52
C ALA A 119 1.59 3.47 -18.78
N GLU A 120 2.84 3.04 -18.77
CA GLU A 120 3.71 3.00 -19.94
C GLU A 120 3.07 2.17 -21.06
N LYS A 121 2.65 0.94 -20.75
CA LYS A 121 1.99 0.05 -21.71
C LYS A 121 0.68 0.65 -22.27
N LEU A 122 -0.14 1.26 -21.40
CA LEU A 122 -1.37 1.91 -21.79
C LEU A 122 -1.12 3.11 -22.73
N CYS A 123 -0.15 3.96 -22.40
CA CYS A 123 0.23 5.10 -23.23
C CYS A 123 0.78 4.65 -24.59
N VAL A 124 1.62 3.61 -24.62
CA VAL A 124 2.14 3.03 -25.88
C VAL A 124 1.00 2.44 -26.71
N ALA A 125 0.09 1.66 -26.10
CA ALA A 125 -1.07 1.11 -26.80
C ALA A 125 -1.98 2.22 -27.36
N ALA A 126 -2.22 3.31 -26.62
CA ALA A 126 -2.99 4.45 -27.11
C ALA A 126 -2.29 5.18 -28.25
N PHE A 127 -0.96 5.25 -28.24
CA PHE A 127 -0.17 5.86 -29.32
C PHE A 127 -0.21 5.00 -30.59
N GLU A 128 0.02 3.72 -30.47
CA GLU A 128 0.07 2.74 -31.58
C GLU A 128 -1.32 2.29 -32.06
N SER A 129 -2.41 2.80 -31.48
CA SER A 129 -3.78 2.35 -31.72
C SER A 129 -3.99 0.84 -31.42
N GLY A 130 -3.24 0.33 -30.45
CA GLY A 130 -3.34 -1.03 -29.94
C GLY A 130 -4.48 -1.19 -28.93
N ALA A 131 -4.62 -2.39 -28.35
CA ALA A 131 -5.56 -2.68 -27.28
C ALA A 131 -4.84 -2.76 -25.93
N PHE A 132 -5.52 -2.35 -24.85
CA PHE A 132 -5.05 -2.51 -23.48
C PHE A 132 -6.26 -2.77 -22.56
N ASP A 133 -6.13 -3.76 -21.68
CA ASP A 133 -7.17 -4.13 -20.72
C ASP A 133 -6.96 -3.34 -19.41
N VAL A 134 -7.66 -2.22 -19.29
CA VAL A 134 -7.61 -1.35 -18.10
C VAL A 134 -8.21 -2.04 -16.88
N ASP A 135 -9.27 -2.83 -17.06
CA ASP A 135 -9.92 -3.51 -15.94
C ASP A 135 -9.01 -4.58 -15.33
N ALA A 136 -8.31 -5.35 -16.16
CA ALA A 136 -7.30 -6.30 -15.70
C ALA A 136 -6.13 -5.59 -15.01
N ALA A 137 -5.69 -4.44 -15.53
CA ALA A 137 -4.65 -3.62 -14.91
C ALA A 137 -5.08 -3.09 -13.53
N LEU A 138 -6.28 -2.55 -13.40
CA LEU A 138 -6.83 -2.07 -12.13
C LEU A 138 -7.04 -3.22 -11.13
N LYS A 139 -7.47 -4.38 -11.61
CA LYS A 139 -7.60 -5.57 -10.77
C LYS A 139 -6.25 -5.99 -10.19
N SER A 140 -5.20 -6.06 -11.01
CA SER A 140 -3.86 -6.44 -10.56
C SER A 140 -3.27 -5.43 -9.56
N LEU A 141 -3.55 -4.13 -9.73
CA LEU A 141 -3.12 -3.11 -8.77
C LEU A 141 -3.83 -3.25 -7.42
N ARG A 142 -5.16 -3.53 -7.41
CA ARG A 142 -5.93 -3.75 -6.20
C ARG A 142 -5.48 -4.99 -5.44
N GLU A 143 -5.29 -6.11 -6.14
CA GLU A 143 -4.79 -7.35 -5.56
C GLU A 143 -3.41 -7.13 -4.92
N LEU A 144 -2.50 -6.47 -5.64
CA LEU A 144 -1.18 -6.15 -5.10
C LEU A 144 -1.25 -5.20 -3.90
N ASP A 145 -2.14 -4.21 -3.91
CA ASP A 145 -2.33 -3.32 -2.76
C ASP A 145 -2.86 -4.07 -1.54
N GLU A 146 -3.85 -4.95 -1.73
CA GLU A 146 -4.40 -5.78 -0.65
C GLU A 146 -3.35 -6.69 -0.02
N ASP A 147 -2.49 -7.28 -0.83
CA ASP A 147 -1.41 -8.17 -0.37
C ASP A 147 -0.31 -7.40 0.37
N MET A 148 0.01 -6.19 -0.09
CA MET A 148 1.18 -5.44 0.35
C MET A 148 0.88 -4.31 1.32
N ARG A 149 -0.36 -3.85 1.46
CA ARG A 149 -0.70 -2.75 2.38
C ARG A 149 -0.46 -3.13 3.82
N LEU A 150 -0.19 -2.13 4.64
CA LEU A 150 -0.08 -2.33 6.08
C LEU A 150 -1.41 -2.82 6.65
N GLY A 151 -1.34 -3.77 7.58
CA GLY A 151 -2.51 -4.20 8.32
C GLY A 151 -3.20 -3.04 9.06
N PRO A 152 -4.48 -3.18 9.44
CA PRO A 152 -5.30 -2.05 9.92
C PRO A 152 -4.70 -1.34 11.14
N SER A 153 -4.10 -2.06 12.08
CA SER A 153 -3.47 -1.46 13.27
C SER A 153 -2.26 -0.61 12.91
N THR A 154 -1.34 -1.17 12.11
CA THR A 154 -0.12 -0.46 11.70
C THR A 154 -0.47 0.70 10.78
N GLY A 155 -1.42 0.52 9.85
CA GLY A 155 -1.91 1.57 8.96
C GLY A 155 -2.48 2.75 9.73
N ALA A 156 -3.37 2.52 10.69
CA ALA A 156 -3.94 3.57 11.52
C ALA A 156 -2.88 4.38 12.31
N ILE A 157 -1.82 3.72 12.78
CA ILE A 157 -0.71 4.41 13.47
C ILE A 157 0.09 5.26 12.47
N VAL A 158 0.35 4.73 11.26
CA VAL A 158 1.04 5.47 10.19
C VAL A 158 0.24 6.70 9.77
N ASP A 159 -1.06 6.56 9.54
CA ASP A 159 -1.94 7.67 9.17
C ASP A 159 -1.99 8.75 10.25
N ALA A 160 -2.05 8.35 11.52
CA ALA A 160 -2.01 9.28 12.64
C ALA A 160 -0.67 10.01 12.77
N ALA A 161 0.44 9.38 12.40
CA ALA A 161 1.76 9.99 12.35
C ALA A 161 1.87 10.99 11.19
N LEU A 162 1.41 10.61 10.00
CA LEU A 162 1.36 11.48 8.81
C LEU A 162 0.53 12.74 9.06
N ALA A 163 -0.65 12.59 9.67
CA ALA A 163 -1.51 13.73 10.04
C ALA A 163 -0.82 14.71 11.00
N ARG A 164 0.21 14.27 11.73
CA ARG A 164 1.04 15.10 12.63
C ARG A 164 2.35 15.57 12.00
N GLY A 165 2.54 15.34 10.71
CA GLY A 165 3.79 15.67 10.00
C GLY A 165 4.99 14.82 10.42
N ILE A 166 4.78 13.66 11.06
CA ILE A 166 5.84 12.73 11.44
C ILE A 166 6.19 11.87 10.23
N PRO A 167 7.40 11.95 9.69
CA PRO A 167 7.80 11.13 8.56
C PRO A 167 7.94 9.67 8.98
N PHE A 168 7.61 8.78 8.07
CA PHE A 168 7.74 7.35 8.29
C PHE A 168 8.51 6.66 7.15
N ARG A 169 9.01 5.49 7.44
CA ARG A 169 9.63 4.59 6.47
C ARG A 169 9.28 3.15 6.80
N ARG A 170 8.75 2.41 5.84
CA ARG A 170 8.60 0.96 5.94
C ARG A 170 9.96 0.29 5.76
N LEU A 171 10.33 -0.60 6.65
CA LEU A 171 11.65 -1.24 6.68
C LEU A 171 11.65 -2.67 6.12
N SER A 172 10.47 -3.29 6.01
CA SER A 172 10.28 -4.64 5.45
C SER A 172 8.97 -4.70 4.67
N ASP A 173 8.76 -5.76 3.90
CA ASP A 173 7.48 -6.03 3.23
C ASP A 173 6.36 -6.42 4.21
N ALA A 174 6.71 -6.73 5.46
CA ALA A 174 5.78 -6.93 6.56
C ALA A 174 5.40 -5.60 7.24
N SER A 175 5.12 -5.60 8.53
CA SER A 175 4.59 -4.46 9.30
C SER A 175 5.64 -3.63 10.05
N LEU A 176 6.94 -3.86 9.80
CA LEU A 176 8.00 -3.09 10.47
C LEU A 176 8.12 -1.69 9.88
N VAL A 177 7.82 -0.67 10.69
CA VAL A 177 7.82 0.73 10.31
C VAL A 177 8.69 1.54 11.27
N GLN A 178 9.46 2.49 10.72
CA GLN A 178 10.19 3.50 11.47
C GLN A 178 9.51 4.86 11.32
N PHE A 179 9.33 5.56 12.42
CA PHE A 179 8.89 6.96 12.47
C PHE A 179 10.06 7.86 12.86
N GLY A 180 10.12 9.04 12.25
CA GLY A 180 11.16 10.02 12.52
C GLY A 180 12.56 9.59 12.09
N TRP A 181 13.57 10.38 12.46
CA TRP A 181 14.95 10.22 12.04
C TRP A 181 15.94 10.39 13.20
N GLY A 182 17.13 9.84 13.04
CA GLY A 182 18.25 9.98 13.99
C GLY A 182 17.89 9.49 15.39
N SER A 183 18.27 10.23 16.41
CA SER A 183 18.05 9.87 17.82
C SER A 183 16.58 9.92 18.26
N LYS A 184 15.72 10.56 17.49
CA LYS A 184 14.28 10.67 17.77
C LYS A 184 13.45 9.58 17.07
N GLN A 185 14.09 8.72 16.27
CA GLN A 185 13.38 7.63 15.59
C GLN A 185 12.71 6.69 16.60
N ARG A 186 11.57 6.13 16.19
CA ARG A 186 10.86 5.05 16.87
C ARG A 186 10.46 4.00 15.86
N ARG A 187 10.38 2.75 16.30
CA ARG A 187 9.95 1.65 15.43
C ARG A 187 8.75 0.97 16.01
N ILE A 188 7.89 0.51 15.11
CA ILE A 188 6.76 -0.35 15.45
C ILE A 188 6.76 -1.57 14.55
N GLN A 189 6.23 -2.66 15.06
CA GLN A 189 5.88 -3.85 14.29
C GLN A 189 4.47 -4.27 14.69
N ALA A 190 3.54 -4.31 13.73
CA ALA A 190 2.12 -4.39 14.04
C ALA A 190 1.68 -3.28 15.02
N ALA A 191 1.33 -3.60 16.27
CA ALA A 191 0.98 -2.65 17.31
C ALA A 191 2.05 -2.58 18.44
N GLU A 192 3.16 -3.28 18.28
CA GLU A 192 4.27 -3.28 19.22
C GLU A 192 5.24 -2.14 18.92
N THR A 193 5.89 -1.62 19.95
CA THR A 193 6.88 -0.55 19.83
C THR A 193 8.26 -1.06 20.19
N ASP A 194 9.30 -0.30 19.84
CA ASP A 194 10.68 -0.58 20.26
C ASP A 194 10.92 -0.46 21.78
N ALA A 195 9.89 -0.05 22.55
CA ALA A 195 9.85 -0.07 24.00
C ALA A 195 9.01 -1.24 24.58
N SER A 196 8.39 -2.05 23.74
CA SER A 196 7.64 -3.23 24.19
C SER A 196 8.59 -4.32 24.67
N SER A 197 8.28 -4.90 25.82
CA SER A 197 9.09 -6.00 26.37
C SER A 197 8.76 -7.31 25.65
N ALA A 198 9.77 -8.04 25.19
CA ALA A 198 9.59 -9.38 24.63
C ALA A 198 8.94 -10.36 25.63
N ILE A 199 9.19 -10.17 26.94
CA ILE A 199 8.52 -10.93 27.98
C ILE A 199 7.03 -10.61 28.04
N ALA A 200 6.66 -9.32 27.96
CA ALA A 200 5.26 -8.90 27.95
C ALA A 200 4.53 -9.40 26.71
N GLU A 201 5.20 -9.38 25.54
CA GLU A 201 4.68 -9.95 24.29
C GLU A 201 4.41 -11.46 24.43
N SER A 202 5.39 -12.21 24.92
CA SER A 202 5.24 -13.66 25.13
C SER A 202 4.09 -13.99 26.08
N ILE A 203 3.90 -13.22 27.16
CA ILE A 203 2.76 -13.36 28.08
C ILE A 203 1.45 -13.07 27.34
N ALA A 204 1.39 -11.98 26.57
CA ALA A 204 0.17 -11.56 25.86
C ALA A 204 -0.25 -12.55 24.76
N GLN A 205 0.70 -13.25 24.14
CA GLN A 205 0.42 -14.26 23.13
C GLN A 205 -0.14 -15.54 23.73
N ASP A 206 0.30 -15.93 24.96
CA ASP A 206 -0.18 -17.11 25.66
C ASP A 206 -1.46 -16.81 26.46
N LYS A 207 -2.62 -17.20 25.90
CA LYS A 207 -3.93 -16.96 26.53
C LYS A 207 -4.10 -17.64 27.87
N GLU A 208 -3.44 -18.77 28.10
CA GLU A 208 -3.48 -19.47 29.40
C GLU A 208 -2.68 -18.72 30.45
N LEU A 209 -1.44 -18.33 30.11
CA LEU A 209 -0.57 -17.60 31.03
C LEU A 209 -1.16 -16.22 31.35
N SER A 210 -1.61 -15.48 30.34
CA SER A 210 -2.30 -14.19 30.53
C SER A 210 -3.49 -14.31 31.46
N LYS A 211 -4.31 -15.35 31.28
CA LYS A 211 -5.49 -15.59 32.11
C LYS A 211 -5.11 -15.91 33.59
N LYS A 212 -4.10 -16.74 33.79
CA LYS A 212 -3.58 -17.05 35.14
C LYS A 212 -3.06 -15.80 35.84
N MET A 213 -2.31 -14.96 35.14
CA MET A 213 -1.78 -13.70 35.69
C MET A 213 -2.89 -12.71 36.04
N LEU A 214 -3.88 -12.55 35.18
CA LEU A 214 -5.05 -11.67 35.41
C LEU A 214 -5.85 -12.18 36.64
N GLN A 215 -6.08 -13.48 36.72
CA GLN A 215 -6.77 -14.09 37.84
C GLN A 215 -6.02 -13.89 39.18
N ALA A 216 -4.70 -14.06 39.15
CA ALA A 216 -3.84 -13.82 40.33
C ALA A 216 -3.86 -12.34 40.76
N ALA A 217 -4.09 -11.42 39.83
CA ALA A 217 -4.27 -9.98 40.09
C ALA A 217 -5.71 -9.61 40.51
N GLY A 218 -6.60 -10.57 40.69
CA GLY A 218 -7.99 -10.33 41.10
C GLY A 218 -8.92 -9.87 39.93
N VAL A 219 -8.46 -9.94 38.70
CA VAL A 219 -9.29 -9.60 37.53
C VAL A 219 -10.21 -10.77 37.20
N PRO A 220 -11.52 -10.58 37.03
CA PRO A 220 -12.44 -11.64 36.62
C PRO A 220 -12.07 -12.17 35.24
N VAL A 221 -11.90 -13.48 35.13
CA VAL A 221 -11.60 -14.16 33.86
C VAL A 221 -12.56 -15.33 33.64
N PRO A 222 -12.90 -15.68 32.38
CA PRO A 222 -13.71 -16.86 32.11
C PRO A 222 -13.05 -18.15 32.63
N VAL A 223 -13.82 -19.05 33.22
CA VAL A 223 -13.33 -20.38 33.61
C VAL A 223 -12.92 -21.16 32.35
N GLY A 224 -11.86 -21.92 32.43
CA GLY A 224 -11.41 -22.77 31.33
C GLY A 224 -9.98 -23.26 31.53
N ARG A 225 -9.62 -24.31 30.83
CA ARG A 225 -8.32 -24.95 30.85
C ARG A 225 -7.84 -25.36 29.46
N PRO A 226 -6.55 -25.60 29.24
CA PRO A 226 -6.06 -26.23 28.01
C PRO A 226 -6.65 -27.62 27.84
N VAL A 227 -6.86 -28.02 26.59
CA VAL A 227 -7.36 -29.33 26.18
C VAL A 227 -6.51 -29.87 25.05
N HIS A 228 -6.35 -31.19 24.96
CA HIS A 228 -5.40 -31.84 24.07
C HIS A 228 -6.05 -32.81 23.08
N SER A 229 -7.33 -33.13 23.27
CA SER A 229 -8.13 -33.97 22.36
C SER A 229 -9.59 -33.53 22.34
N ALA A 230 -10.39 -34.09 21.45
CA ALA A 230 -11.82 -33.84 21.40
C ALA A 230 -12.54 -34.35 22.65
N GLU A 231 -12.14 -35.50 23.15
CA GLU A 231 -12.67 -36.13 24.37
C GLU A 231 -12.33 -35.31 25.62
N ASP A 232 -11.08 -34.79 25.69
CA ASP A 232 -10.66 -33.92 26.80
C ASP A 232 -11.41 -32.57 26.73
N ALA A 233 -11.63 -32.06 25.53
CA ALA A 233 -12.43 -30.83 25.33
C ALA A 233 -13.88 -31.01 25.79
N TRP A 234 -14.48 -32.18 25.51
CA TRP A 234 -15.84 -32.49 25.93
C TRP A 234 -15.92 -32.64 27.46
N THR A 235 -14.96 -33.33 28.07
CA THR A 235 -14.86 -33.43 29.52
C THR A 235 -14.77 -32.06 30.18
N ALA A 236 -13.88 -31.19 29.66
CA ALA A 236 -13.75 -29.80 30.15
C ALA A 236 -15.04 -28.99 30.00
N ALA A 237 -15.76 -29.22 28.90
CA ALA A 237 -17.05 -28.54 28.64
C ALA A 237 -18.12 -28.95 29.66
N GLN A 238 -18.15 -30.24 30.05
CA GLN A 238 -19.05 -30.71 31.09
C GLN A 238 -18.68 -30.17 32.48
N GLU A 239 -17.39 -30.06 32.78
CA GLU A 239 -16.89 -29.47 34.05
C GLU A 239 -17.23 -28.00 34.19
N ILE A 240 -17.10 -27.22 33.11
CA ILE A 240 -17.29 -25.78 33.08
C ILE A 240 -18.78 -25.38 33.00
N GLY A 241 -19.57 -26.18 32.27
CA GLY A 241 -20.97 -25.89 31.95
C GLY A 241 -21.10 -25.29 30.54
N LEU A 242 -22.13 -25.76 29.82
CA LEU A 242 -22.44 -25.35 28.47
C LEU A 242 -23.27 -24.02 28.42
N PRO A 243 -23.13 -23.19 27.40
CA PRO A 243 -22.28 -23.33 26.22
C PRO A 243 -20.82 -22.93 26.47
N VAL A 244 -19.88 -23.56 25.73
CA VAL A 244 -18.46 -23.25 25.81
C VAL A 244 -17.91 -22.70 24.50
N VAL A 245 -16.69 -22.16 24.59
CA VAL A 245 -15.88 -21.69 23.45
C VAL A 245 -14.57 -22.47 23.43
N VAL A 246 -14.25 -23.05 22.27
CA VAL A 246 -12.92 -23.64 22.01
C VAL A 246 -12.14 -22.71 21.10
N LYS A 247 -10.88 -22.45 21.44
CA LYS A 247 -10.02 -21.54 20.69
C LYS A 247 -8.55 -22.00 20.76
N PRO A 248 -7.73 -21.72 19.73
CA PRO A 248 -6.29 -21.96 19.78
C PRO A 248 -5.64 -21.19 20.95
N ARG A 249 -4.61 -21.78 21.53
CA ARG A 249 -3.87 -21.16 22.64
C ARG A 249 -3.16 -19.87 22.22
N ASP A 250 -2.54 -19.88 21.04
CA ASP A 250 -1.70 -18.82 20.49
C ASP A 250 -2.32 -18.05 19.29
N GLY A 251 -3.48 -18.46 18.80
CA GLY A 251 -4.15 -17.82 17.66
C GLY A 251 -4.68 -16.41 17.95
N ASN A 252 -4.86 -15.60 16.89
CA ASN A 252 -5.40 -14.24 16.93
C ASN A 252 -6.55 -14.06 15.92
N GLN A 253 -7.19 -12.89 15.92
CA GLN A 253 -8.25 -12.48 14.97
C GLN A 253 -9.42 -13.46 14.83
N GLY A 254 -9.68 -14.28 15.86
CA GLY A 254 -10.76 -15.27 15.82
C GLY A 254 -10.49 -16.50 14.96
N LYS A 255 -9.31 -16.64 14.36
CA LYS A 255 -8.95 -17.83 13.57
C LYS A 255 -8.98 -19.08 14.43
N GLY A 256 -9.69 -20.12 13.96
CA GLY A 256 -9.84 -21.38 14.68
C GLY A 256 -10.69 -21.31 15.95
N VAL A 257 -11.46 -20.26 16.17
CA VAL A 257 -12.37 -20.12 17.32
C VAL A 257 -13.73 -20.70 16.98
N VAL A 258 -14.20 -21.64 17.81
CA VAL A 258 -15.55 -22.22 17.73
C VAL A 258 -16.33 -21.77 18.95
N VAL A 259 -17.47 -21.12 18.73
CA VAL A 259 -18.30 -20.54 19.78
C VAL A 259 -19.62 -21.29 19.92
N ASN A 260 -20.26 -21.12 21.09
CA ASN A 260 -21.59 -21.64 21.38
C ASN A 260 -21.72 -23.17 21.23
N ILE A 261 -20.68 -23.89 21.64
CA ILE A 261 -20.68 -25.36 21.62
C ILE A 261 -21.62 -25.85 22.73
N ARG A 262 -22.63 -26.64 22.35
CA ARG A 262 -23.67 -27.16 23.26
C ARG A 262 -23.75 -28.69 23.27
N THR A 263 -23.25 -29.32 22.21
CA THR A 263 -23.26 -30.77 22.00
C THR A 263 -21.96 -31.20 21.34
#